data_edaff73b70948fb413e1dc7deba3a7dd
#
_entry.id   edaff73b70948fb413e1dc7deba3a7dd
#
_cell.length_a   1.000
_cell.length_b   1.000
_cell.length_c   1.000
_cell.angle_alpha   90.00
_cell.angle_beta   90.00
_cell.angle_gamma   90.00
#
_symmetry.space_group_name_H-M   'P 1'
#
loop_
_entity.id
_entity.type
_entity.pdbx_description
1 polymer ?
#
loop_
_entity_poly.entity_id
_entity_poly.type
_entity_poly.pdbx_seq_one_letter_code
_entity_poly.pdbx_strand_id
1 'polypeptide(L)'
;LHKAIRRQRQMCIRDRSCTGGLLSSRLTDISGSSEYVKLNFVTYANEAKHKILGVSWDILNNYGAVSEECAEAMANGLYAVTKCDVALCTTGIAGPTGGTKEKPVGLVYISVRYKGIVTIKEIKLSPEIPRIEMKKRFADEALKLVLSILTSDRI
;
A
#
# COMPACT_ATOMS: atom_id res chain seq x y z
N LEU A 1 -13.24 -4.15 -9.00
CA LEU A 1 -11.83 -4.48 -8.83
C LEU A 1 -11.51 -5.92 -9.24
N HIS A 2 -12.20 -6.94 -8.71
CA HIS A 2 -11.94 -8.37 -8.99
C HIS A 2 -12.02 -8.72 -10.48
N LYS A 3 -13.01 -8.22 -11.21
CA LYS A 3 -13.11 -8.40 -12.66
C LYS A 3 -11.94 -7.75 -13.41
N ALA A 4 -11.41 -6.64 -12.92
CA ALA A 4 -10.28 -5.94 -13.52
C ALA A 4 -8.97 -6.69 -13.30
N ILE A 5 -8.81 -7.34 -12.14
CA ILE A 5 -7.60 -8.09 -11.78
C ILE A 5 -7.60 -9.49 -12.42
N ARG A 6 -8.74 -10.18 -12.51
CA ARG A 6 -8.86 -11.55 -13.05
C ARG A 6 -8.33 -11.77 -14.48
N ARG A 7 -8.06 -10.72 -15.23
CA ARG A 7 -7.51 -10.82 -16.58
C ARG A 7 -6.00 -11.11 -16.57
N GLN A 8 -5.58 -12.22 -15.98
CA GLN A 8 -4.20 -12.76 -15.97
C GLN A 8 -3.16 -11.84 -15.30
N ARG A 9 -3.57 -11.03 -14.32
CA ARG A 9 -2.66 -10.14 -13.58
C ARG A 9 -2.40 -10.70 -12.20
N GLN A 10 -1.12 -10.84 -11.87
CA GLN A 10 -0.69 -11.23 -10.53
C GLN A 10 -0.54 -9.98 -9.68
N MET A 11 -1.25 -9.94 -8.57
CA MET A 11 -1.20 -8.84 -7.61
C MET A 11 -0.47 -9.26 -6.35
N CYS A 12 0.53 -8.47 -5.98
CA CYS A 12 1.18 -8.57 -4.70
C CYS A 12 0.85 -7.34 -3.88
N ILE A 13 0.53 -7.56 -2.63
CA ILE A 13 0.11 -6.52 -1.70
C ILE A 13 1.13 -6.45 -0.58
N ARG A 14 1.52 -5.24 -0.28
CA ARG A 14 2.19 -4.97 0.96
C ARG A 14 1.29 -4.16 1.87
N ASP A 15 0.66 -4.86 2.76
CA ASP A 15 -0.10 -4.26 3.83
C ASP A 15 0.86 -3.79 4.94
N ARG A 16 0.72 -2.56 5.36
CA ARG A 16 1.55 -1.98 6.39
C ARG A 16 0.80 -1.79 7.70
N SER A 17 1.56 -1.36 8.72
CA SER A 17 1.08 -1.03 10.06
C SER A 17 -0.20 -0.19 10.09
N CYS A 18 -0.38 0.72 9.13
CA CYS A 18 -1.56 1.57 9.06
C CYS A 18 -2.84 0.82 8.66
N THR A 19 -2.72 -0.28 7.91
CA THR A 19 -3.86 -1.16 7.54
C THR A 19 -3.78 -2.54 8.19
N GLY A 20 -2.57 -2.99 8.61
CA GLY A 20 -2.36 -4.17 9.46
C GLY A 20 -2.88 -5.49 8.88
N GLY A 21 -2.80 -5.68 7.57
CA GLY A 21 -3.31 -6.87 6.88
C GLY A 21 -4.73 -6.72 6.33
N LEU A 22 -5.40 -5.59 6.56
CA LEU A 22 -6.80 -5.38 6.15
C LEU A 22 -6.98 -5.39 4.61
N LEU A 23 -6.03 -4.85 3.85
CA LEU A 23 -6.06 -4.91 2.38
C LEU A 23 -6.04 -6.34 1.88
N SER A 24 -5.14 -7.14 2.42
CA SER A 24 -5.03 -8.57 2.10
C SER A 24 -6.31 -9.32 2.48
N SER A 25 -6.84 -9.07 3.67
CA SER A 25 -8.10 -9.63 4.14
C SER A 25 -9.23 -9.31 3.15
N ARG A 26 -9.45 -8.05 2.82
CA ARG A 26 -10.54 -7.61 1.93
C ARG A 26 -10.46 -8.20 0.52
N LEU A 27 -9.26 -8.40 -0.01
CA LEU A 27 -9.09 -9.02 -1.32
C LEU A 27 -9.34 -10.53 -1.28
N THR A 28 -8.99 -11.16 -0.16
CA THR A 28 -9.17 -12.61 0.03
C THR A 28 -10.57 -12.99 0.51
N ASP A 29 -11.40 -12.03 0.90
CA ASP A 29 -12.83 -12.27 1.20
C ASP A 29 -13.63 -12.75 -0.04
N ILE A 30 -13.08 -12.55 -1.23
CA ILE A 30 -13.73 -12.97 -2.48
C ILE A 30 -13.21 -14.34 -2.92
N SER A 31 -14.12 -15.28 -3.11
CA SER A 31 -13.78 -16.62 -3.63
C SER A 31 -13.08 -16.53 -4.99
N GLY A 32 -12.03 -17.32 -5.18
CA GLY A 32 -11.19 -17.29 -6.38
C GLY A 32 -10.08 -16.23 -6.34
N SER A 33 -9.89 -15.53 -5.23
CA SER A 33 -8.81 -14.53 -5.08
C SER A 33 -7.40 -15.11 -5.23
N SER A 34 -7.21 -16.40 -4.93
CA SER A 34 -5.94 -17.11 -5.11
C SER A 34 -5.43 -17.15 -6.56
N GLU A 35 -6.30 -16.91 -7.53
CA GLU A 35 -5.91 -16.81 -8.94
C GLU A 35 -5.02 -15.61 -9.20
N TYR A 36 -5.24 -14.49 -8.50
CA TYR A 36 -4.55 -13.23 -8.73
C TYR A 36 -3.76 -12.69 -7.52
N VAL A 37 -4.18 -12.96 -6.29
CA VAL A 37 -3.43 -12.57 -5.09
C VAL A 37 -2.34 -13.61 -4.84
N LYS A 38 -1.08 -13.26 -5.08
CA LYS A 38 0.04 -14.22 -5.02
C LYS A 38 0.85 -14.10 -3.74
N LEU A 39 1.02 -12.88 -3.23
CA LEU A 39 1.89 -12.67 -2.08
C LEU A 39 1.46 -11.43 -1.31
N ASN A 40 1.41 -11.58 0.00
CA ASN A 40 1.06 -10.51 0.91
C ASN A 40 2.13 -10.42 2.02
N PHE A 41 2.66 -9.22 2.23
CA PHE A 41 3.56 -8.94 3.34
C PHE A 41 2.95 -7.93 4.29
N VAL A 42 3.13 -8.13 5.58
CA VAL A 42 2.87 -7.11 6.60
C VAL A 42 4.21 -6.70 7.20
N THR A 43 4.77 -5.56 6.73
CA THR A 43 6.04 -5.07 7.24
C THR A 43 5.80 -3.92 8.21
N TYR A 44 5.67 -4.26 9.45
CA TYR A 44 5.34 -3.31 10.51
C TYR A 44 6.53 -2.39 10.86
N ALA A 45 7.71 -2.96 11.07
CA ALA A 45 8.93 -2.24 11.45
C ALA A 45 9.75 -1.72 10.25
N ASN A 46 10.61 -0.73 10.49
CA ASN A 46 11.52 -0.20 9.47
C ASN A 46 12.54 -1.24 9.00
N GLU A 47 13.01 -2.07 9.92
CA GLU A 47 13.92 -3.18 9.63
C GLU A 47 13.31 -4.16 8.63
N ALA A 48 12.01 -4.43 8.75
CA ALA A 48 11.31 -5.30 7.81
C ALA A 48 11.20 -4.66 6.40
N LYS A 49 11.02 -3.33 6.32
CA LYS A 49 11.04 -2.62 5.03
C LYS A 49 12.40 -2.70 4.36
N HIS A 50 13.44 -2.50 5.15
CA HIS A 50 14.82 -2.59 4.67
C HIS A 50 15.16 -4.02 4.22
N LYS A 51 14.97 -5.02 5.09
CA LYS A 51 15.37 -6.42 4.83
C LYS A 51 14.57 -7.08 3.72
N ILE A 52 13.27 -6.84 3.65
CA ILE A 52 12.37 -7.56 2.72
C ILE A 52 12.25 -6.83 1.40
N LEU A 53 12.18 -5.51 1.39
CA LEU A 53 11.97 -4.73 0.16
C LEU A 53 13.18 -3.91 -0.28
N GLY A 54 14.24 -3.95 0.45
CA GLY A 54 15.43 -3.17 0.12
C GLY A 54 15.24 -1.66 0.20
N VAL A 55 14.26 -1.16 0.99
CA VAL A 55 14.17 0.28 1.26
C VAL A 55 15.43 0.71 1.97
N SER A 56 16.14 1.69 1.42
CA SER A 56 17.42 2.12 1.99
C SER A 56 17.23 2.81 3.35
N TRP A 57 18.22 2.67 4.22
CA TRP A 57 18.25 3.41 5.48
C TRP A 57 18.30 4.92 5.26
N ASP A 58 18.90 5.39 4.15
CA ASP A 58 18.92 6.80 3.81
C ASP A 58 17.51 7.36 3.59
N ILE A 59 16.64 6.63 2.88
CA ILE A 59 15.24 7.00 2.72
C ILE A 59 14.52 7.02 4.07
N LEU A 60 14.69 5.96 4.87
CA LEU A 60 14.02 5.84 6.16
C LEU A 60 14.48 6.92 7.16
N ASN A 61 15.75 7.28 7.16
CA ASN A 61 16.32 8.26 8.07
C ASN A 61 16.04 9.71 7.64
N ASN A 62 16.10 10.02 6.33
CA ASN A 62 15.96 11.37 5.82
C ASN A 62 14.49 11.78 5.62
N TYR A 63 13.64 10.87 5.12
CA TYR A 63 12.23 11.15 4.80
C TYR A 63 11.25 10.48 5.77
N GLY A 64 11.74 9.47 6.50
CA GLY A 64 10.90 8.68 7.38
C GLY A 64 10.08 7.62 6.64
N ALA A 65 9.48 6.78 7.44
CA ALA A 65 8.71 5.66 6.93
C ALA A 65 7.37 6.08 6.29
N VAL A 66 6.80 7.20 6.70
CA VAL A 66 5.58 7.79 6.13
C VAL A 66 6.00 8.95 5.23
N SER A 67 6.28 8.64 3.99
CA SER A 67 6.75 9.58 2.97
C SER A 67 6.48 9.03 1.57
N GLU A 68 6.48 9.92 0.59
CA GLU A 68 6.36 9.57 -0.82
C GLU A 68 7.53 8.70 -1.27
N GLU A 69 8.75 9.07 -0.87
CA GLU A 69 9.99 8.38 -1.19
C GLU A 69 10.00 6.95 -0.64
N CYS A 70 9.52 6.77 0.59
CA CYS A 70 9.39 5.44 1.17
C CYS A 70 8.31 4.61 0.45
N ALA A 71 7.16 5.22 0.11
CA ALA A 71 6.09 4.54 -0.61
C ALA A 71 6.54 4.08 -2.00
N GLU A 72 7.29 4.91 -2.73
CA GLU A 72 7.87 4.56 -4.03
C GLU A 72 8.89 3.41 -3.91
N ALA A 73 9.83 3.53 -2.98
CA ALA A 73 10.83 2.50 -2.73
C ALA A 73 10.19 1.16 -2.34
N MET A 74 9.10 1.20 -1.57
CA MET A 74 8.34 0.01 -1.20
C MET A 74 7.71 -0.68 -2.41
N ALA A 75 7.07 0.06 -3.31
CA ALA A 75 6.44 -0.51 -4.50
C ALA A 75 7.47 -1.11 -5.46
N ASN A 76 8.59 -0.43 -5.66
CA ASN A 76 9.70 -0.93 -6.48
C ASN A 76 10.36 -2.17 -5.85
N GLY A 77 10.57 -2.17 -4.54
CA GLY A 77 11.13 -3.30 -3.81
C GLY A 77 10.21 -4.52 -3.84
N LEU A 78 8.90 -4.32 -3.68
CA LEU A 78 7.92 -5.40 -3.78
C LEU A 78 7.94 -6.03 -5.18
N TYR A 79 8.01 -5.23 -6.23
CA TYR A 79 8.16 -5.73 -7.59
C TYR A 79 9.49 -6.48 -7.78
N ALA A 80 10.59 -5.96 -7.26
CA ALA A 80 11.90 -6.59 -7.38
C ALA A 80 11.91 -8.02 -6.81
N VAL A 81 11.24 -8.21 -5.67
CA VAL A 81 11.15 -9.51 -4.98
C VAL A 81 10.16 -10.46 -5.66
N THR A 82 9.03 -9.96 -6.14
CA THR A 82 7.88 -10.81 -6.55
C THR A 82 7.69 -10.91 -8.05
N LYS A 83 8.16 -9.93 -8.82
CA LYS A 83 7.91 -9.78 -10.27
C LYS A 83 6.43 -9.75 -10.64
N CYS A 84 5.56 -9.35 -9.70
CA CYS A 84 4.12 -9.28 -9.92
C CYS A 84 3.74 -8.15 -10.88
N ASP A 85 2.59 -8.28 -11.53
CA ASP A 85 2.09 -7.26 -12.48
C ASP A 85 1.65 -5.98 -11.76
N VAL A 86 1.06 -6.12 -10.57
CA VAL A 86 0.56 -5.01 -9.76
C VAL A 86 1.15 -5.12 -8.35
N ALA A 87 1.97 -4.16 -7.95
CA ALA A 87 2.47 -4.02 -6.59
C ALA A 87 1.74 -2.87 -5.89
N LEU A 88 0.99 -3.17 -4.83
CA LEU A 88 0.27 -2.19 -4.02
C LEU A 88 0.91 -2.08 -2.65
N CYS A 89 1.25 -0.86 -2.25
CA CYS A 89 1.82 -0.58 -0.93
C CYS A 89 1.09 0.59 -0.25
N THR A 90 1.03 0.56 1.08
CA THR A 90 0.51 1.67 1.88
C THR A 90 1.49 2.01 3.01
N THR A 91 1.61 3.28 3.34
CA THR A 91 2.37 3.75 4.50
C THR A 91 1.69 4.97 5.11
N GLY A 92 1.36 4.94 6.40
CA GLY A 92 0.58 6.01 7.01
C GLY A 92 0.48 5.93 8.53
N ILE A 93 -0.27 6.86 9.11
CA ILE A 93 -0.49 7.02 10.55
C ILE A 93 -1.99 6.91 10.84
N ALA A 94 -2.39 5.76 11.33
CA ALA A 94 -3.80 5.48 11.61
C ALA A 94 -4.29 6.07 12.95
N GLY A 95 -3.37 6.50 13.80
CA GLY A 95 -3.69 7.12 15.09
C GLY A 95 -4.20 6.12 16.14
N PRO A 96 -4.69 6.64 17.27
CA PRO A 96 -4.80 8.05 17.67
C PRO A 96 -3.46 8.71 18.01
N THR A 97 -2.39 7.94 18.17
CA THR A 97 -1.03 8.42 18.46
C THR A 97 -0.09 8.31 17.26
N GLY A 98 1.13 8.82 17.37
CA GLY A 98 2.19 8.69 16.35
C GLY A 98 2.20 9.78 15.30
N GLY A 99 1.25 10.71 15.33
CA GLY A 99 1.26 11.88 14.45
C GLY A 99 2.16 13.00 14.95
N THR A 100 2.69 13.80 14.00
CA THR A 100 3.38 15.06 14.24
C THR A 100 2.68 16.19 13.51
N LYS A 101 3.14 17.43 13.67
CA LYS A 101 2.59 18.57 12.93
C LYS A 101 2.79 18.41 11.42
N GLU A 102 3.95 17.92 11.01
CA GLU A 102 4.32 17.70 9.61
C GLU A 102 3.68 16.44 9.04
N LYS A 103 3.51 15.40 9.87
CA LYS A 103 2.93 14.12 9.51
C LYS A 103 1.79 13.77 10.47
N PRO A 104 0.61 14.35 10.27
CA PRO A 104 -0.51 14.19 11.21
C PRO A 104 -1.12 12.77 11.14
N VAL A 105 -1.85 12.42 12.19
CA VAL A 105 -2.77 11.27 12.16
C VAL A 105 -3.76 11.45 11.00
N GLY A 106 -4.02 10.40 10.26
CA GLY A 106 -4.85 10.41 9.05
C GLY A 106 -4.06 10.56 7.75
N LEU A 107 -2.74 10.83 7.83
CA LEU A 107 -1.87 10.85 6.66
C LEU A 107 -1.56 9.43 6.19
N VAL A 108 -1.75 9.14 4.90
CA VAL A 108 -1.32 7.90 4.25
C VAL A 108 -0.79 8.20 2.85
N TYR A 109 0.29 7.53 2.48
CA TYR A 109 0.77 7.41 1.12
C TYR A 109 0.42 6.02 0.60
N ILE A 110 -0.17 5.99 -0.58
CA ILE A 110 -0.53 4.77 -1.31
C ILE A 110 0.30 4.75 -2.57
N SER A 111 1.03 3.68 -2.83
CA SER A 111 1.78 3.51 -4.06
C SER A 111 1.34 2.26 -4.81
N VAL A 112 1.16 2.38 -6.11
CA VAL A 112 0.83 1.29 -7.02
C VAL A 112 1.85 1.29 -8.14
N ARG A 113 2.59 0.18 -8.29
CA ARG A 113 3.45 -0.05 -9.44
C ARG A 113 2.74 -0.96 -10.44
N TYR A 114 2.56 -0.47 -11.65
CA TYR A 114 1.93 -1.19 -12.75
C TYR A 114 2.59 -0.82 -14.08
N LYS A 115 2.96 -1.80 -14.90
CA LYS A 115 3.64 -1.60 -16.19
C LYS A 115 4.88 -0.69 -16.12
N GLY A 116 5.67 -0.84 -15.06
CA GLY A 116 6.89 -0.05 -14.86
C GLY A 116 6.68 1.36 -14.30
N ILE A 117 5.42 1.80 -14.16
CA ILE A 117 5.07 3.13 -13.63
C ILE A 117 4.66 3.00 -12.17
N VAL A 118 5.19 3.85 -11.29
CA VAL A 118 4.75 3.98 -9.91
C VAL A 118 3.84 5.20 -9.81
N THR A 119 2.60 4.97 -9.41
CA THR A 119 1.62 6.01 -9.09
C THR A 119 1.51 6.13 -7.58
N ILE A 120 1.68 7.33 -7.06
CA ILE A 120 1.60 7.60 -5.62
C ILE A 120 0.46 8.58 -5.35
N LYS A 121 -0.31 8.30 -4.30
CA LYS A 121 -1.37 9.17 -3.82
C LYS A 121 -1.18 9.47 -2.35
N GLU A 122 -1.06 10.76 -2.01
CA GLU A 122 -1.13 11.25 -0.64
C GLU A 122 -2.58 11.49 -0.27
N ILE A 123 -3.00 11.05 0.91
CA ILE A 123 -4.33 11.30 1.45
C ILE A 123 -4.19 11.75 2.89
N LYS A 124 -4.96 12.77 3.26
CA LYS A 124 -5.08 13.28 4.61
C LYS A 124 -6.54 13.20 5.04
N LEU A 125 -6.82 12.30 5.96
CA LEU A 125 -8.15 12.16 6.58
C LEU A 125 -8.17 12.88 7.93
N SER A 126 -9.38 13.17 8.43
CA SER A 126 -9.54 13.80 9.74
C SER A 126 -8.89 12.96 10.86
N PRO A 127 -8.07 13.56 11.74
CA PRO A 127 -7.48 12.86 12.86
C PRO A 127 -8.50 12.39 13.91
N GLU A 128 -9.72 12.90 13.85
CA GLU A 128 -10.86 12.52 14.74
C GLU A 128 -11.42 11.12 14.43
N ILE A 129 -11.09 10.57 13.26
CA ILE A 129 -11.60 9.25 12.85
C ILE A 129 -11.00 8.17 13.74
N PRO A 130 -11.82 7.30 14.36
CA PRO A 130 -11.32 6.20 15.16
C PRO A 130 -10.39 5.28 14.38
N ARG A 131 -9.37 4.73 15.04
CA ARG A 131 -8.32 3.91 14.40
C ARG A 131 -8.85 2.80 13.49
N ILE A 132 -9.86 2.06 13.93
CA ILE A 132 -10.43 0.95 13.14
C ILE A 132 -11.08 1.48 11.87
N GLU A 133 -11.81 2.58 11.94
CA GLU A 133 -12.41 3.22 10.77
C GLU A 133 -11.36 3.86 9.88
N MET A 134 -10.32 4.47 10.44
CA MET A 134 -9.20 5.02 9.71
C MET A 134 -8.53 3.96 8.82
N LYS A 135 -8.27 2.79 9.38
CA LYS A 135 -7.71 1.65 8.64
C LYS A 135 -8.60 1.22 7.48
N LYS A 136 -9.91 1.16 7.69
CA LYS A 136 -10.89 0.83 6.63
C LYS A 136 -10.87 1.85 5.50
N ARG A 137 -10.83 3.14 5.83
CA ARG A 137 -10.77 4.22 4.83
C ARG A 137 -9.46 4.21 4.06
N PHE A 138 -8.33 3.96 4.71
CA PHE A 138 -7.05 3.78 4.03
C PHE A 138 -7.09 2.62 3.03
N ALA A 139 -7.68 1.50 3.43
CA ALA A 139 -7.86 0.35 2.55
C ALA A 139 -8.79 0.67 1.37
N ASP A 140 -9.90 1.39 1.60
CA ASP A 140 -10.82 1.82 0.55
C ASP A 140 -10.12 2.70 -0.49
N GLU A 141 -9.34 3.68 -0.06
CA GLU A 141 -8.60 4.57 -0.96
C GLU A 141 -7.53 3.82 -1.76
N ALA A 142 -6.85 2.86 -1.14
CA ALA A 142 -5.88 2.02 -1.84
C ALA A 142 -6.53 1.18 -2.95
N LEU A 143 -7.66 0.54 -2.66
CA LEU A 143 -8.41 -0.25 -3.65
C LEU A 143 -9.00 0.61 -4.76
N LYS A 144 -9.48 1.82 -4.46
CA LYS A 144 -9.94 2.79 -5.46
C LYS A 144 -8.82 3.21 -6.40
N LEU A 145 -7.61 3.46 -5.89
CA LEU A 145 -6.46 3.83 -6.73
C LEU A 145 -6.10 2.70 -7.69
N VAL A 146 -6.00 1.46 -7.20
CA VAL A 146 -5.74 0.29 -8.06
C VAL A 146 -6.81 0.16 -9.13
N LEU A 147 -8.09 0.28 -8.75
CA LEU A 147 -9.19 0.17 -9.70
C LEU A 147 -9.11 1.25 -10.79
N SER A 148 -8.81 2.49 -10.44
CA SER A 148 -8.67 3.59 -11.40
C SER A 148 -7.53 3.34 -12.40
N ILE A 149 -6.37 2.87 -11.93
CA ILE A 149 -5.22 2.56 -12.78
C ILE A 149 -5.55 1.42 -13.74
N LEU A 150 -6.15 0.33 -13.25
CA LEU A 150 -6.47 -0.83 -14.06
C LEU A 150 -7.61 -0.60 -15.06
N THR A 151 -8.50 0.35 -14.79
CA THR A 151 -9.59 0.72 -15.71
C THR A 151 -9.15 1.73 -16.75
N SER A 152 -8.25 2.65 -16.43
CA SER A 152 -7.66 3.60 -17.39
C SER A 152 -6.86 2.91 -18.50
N ASP A 153 -6.33 1.73 -18.22
CA ASP A 153 -5.57 0.92 -19.20
C ASP A 153 -6.47 0.26 -20.28
N ARG A 154 -7.78 0.49 -20.24
CA ARG A 154 -8.76 -0.07 -21.21
C ARG A 154 -9.12 0.87 -22.35
N ILE A 155 -8.60 2.08 -22.31
CA ILE A 155 -8.74 3.08 -23.34
C ILE A 155 -7.50 3.08 -24.22
#